data_c832de74e9ea119cdd6a02eb8cc214db
#
_entry.id   c832de74e9ea119cdd6a02eb8cc214db
#
_cell.length_a   1.000
_cell.length_b   1.000
_cell.length_c   1.000
_cell.angle_alpha   90.00
_cell.angle_beta   90.00
_cell.angle_gamma   90.00
#
_symmetry.space_group_name_H-M   'P 1'
#
loop_
_entity.id
_entity.type
_entity.pdbx_description
1 polymer ?
#
loop_
_entity_poly.entity_id
_entity_poly.type
_entity_poly.pdbx_seq_one_letter_code
_entity_poly.pdbx_strand_id
1 'polypeptide(L)'
;MWPFDLVDWLMLAVPIAYLVILVGSLSVFSNLYRKRQQASAAALEPWFPPHIQRNIYLTLLHQDEPKIPDNILKAALLRRATEDIHRIVQIRNAKQALQVLLQRGSVGDDLWQRFQRAEKEIEEELRDVVQEVSPRTCS
;
A
#
# COMPACT_ATOMS: atom_id res chain seq x y z
N MET A 1 -33.04 -6.32 52.50
CA MET A 1 -32.85 -5.75 51.14
C MET A 1 -34.19 -5.33 50.60
N TRP A 2 -34.25 -4.08 50.27
CA TRP A 2 -35.46 -3.47 49.78
C TRP A 2 -35.65 -3.77 48.27
N PRO A 3 -36.86 -4.05 47.81
CA PRO A 3 -37.08 -4.26 46.37
C PRO A 3 -36.72 -3.06 45.47
N PHE A 4 -36.59 -1.91 46.09
CA PHE A 4 -36.15 -0.70 45.41
C PHE A 4 -34.69 -0.75 44.89
N ASP A 5 -33.81 -1.42 45.60
CA ASP A 5 -32.41 -1.57 45.17
C ASP A 5 -32.30 -2.44 43.92
N LEU A 6 -33.12 -3.46 43.81
CA LEU A 6 -33.20 -4.30 42.60
C LEU A 6 -33.78 -3.56 41.42
N VAL A 7 -34.79 -2.71 41.64
CA VAL A 7 -35.42 -1.89 40.60
C VAL A 7 -34.46 -0.82 40.10
N ASP A 8 -33.73 -0.17 41.00
CA ASP A 8 -32.71 0.83 40.67
C ASP A 8 -31.55 0.21 39.90
N TRP A 9 -31.11 -0.99 40.29
CA TRP A 9 -30.09 -1.75 39.57
C TRP A 9 -30.55 -2.11 38.15
N LEU A 10 -31.79 -2.61 37.99
CA LEU A 10 -32.36 -2.95 36.69
C LEU A 10 -32.54 -1.70 35.81
N MET A 11 -32.99 -0.59 36.38
CA MET A 11 -33.11 0.67 35.67
C MET A 11 -31.77 1.19 35.19
N LEU A 12 -30.69 0.98 35.97
CA LEU A 12 -29.34 1.36 35.56
C LEU A 12 -28.74 0.37 34.54
N ALA A 13 -29.08 -0.91 34.67
CA ALA A 13 -28.56 -1.97 33.78
C ALA A 13 -29.09 -1.85 32.35
N VAL A 14 -30.34 -1.44 32.16
CA VAL A 14 -30.96 -1.30 30.82
C VAL A 14 -30.21 -0.31 29.94
N PRO A 15 -29.94 0.94 30.34
CA PRO A 15 -29.19 1.88 29.49
C PRO A 15 -27.72 1.46 29.30
N ILE A 16 -27.11 0.83 30.28
CA ILE A 16 -25.72 0.31 30.15
C ILE A 16 -25.68 -0.82 29.12
N ALA A 17 -26.60 -1.77 29.19
CA ALA A 17 -26.73 -2.85 28.22
C ALA A 17 -26.95 -2.31 26.79
N TYR A 18 -27.78 -1.29 26.63
CA TYR A 18 -28.00 -0.61 25.35
C TYR A 18 -26.71 0.00 24.79
N LEU A 19 -25.95 0.70 25.65
CA LEU A 19 -24.67 1.30 25.23
C LEU A 19 -23.65 0.21 24.84
N VAL A 20 -23.56 -0.88 25.57
CA VAL A 20 -22.67 -2.01 25.23
C VAL A 20 -23.04 -2.64 23.90
N ILE A 21 -24.32 -2.86 23.64
CA ILE A 21 -24.80 -3.39 22.36
C ILE A 21 -24.50 -2.41 21.22
N LEU A 22 -24.72 -1.11 21.43
CA LEU A 22 -24.46 -0.08 20.45
C LEU A 22 -22.96 -0.01 20.07
N VAL A 23 -22.08 0.07 21.07
CA VAL A 23 -20.63 0.11 20.87
C VAL A 23 -20.13 -1.19 20.21
N GLY A 24 -20.61 -2.34 20.66
CA GLY A 24 -20.28 -3.63 20.07
C GLY A 24 -20.69 -3.72 18.60
N SER A 25 -21.91 -3.30 18.28
CA SER A 25 -22.44 -3.26 16.91
C SER A 25 -21.62 -2.35 16.00
N LEU A 26 -21.28 -1.14 16.45
CA LEU A 26 -20.45 -0.20 15.72
C LEU A 26 -19.04 -0.75 15.50
N SER A 27 -18.45 -1.41 16.51
CA SER A 27 -17.12 -2.02 16.39
C SER A 27 -17.11 -3.16 15.37
N VAL A 28 -18.09 -4.04 15.39
CA VAL A 28 -18.24 -5.12 14.41
C VAL A 28 -18.44 -4.55 13.00
N PHE A 29 -19.31 -3.58 12.85
CA PHE A 29 -19.56 -2.92 11.58
C PHE A 29 -18.29 -2.23 11.02
N SER A 30 -17.57 -1.50 11.86
CA SER A 30 -16.31 -0.85 11.50
C SER A 30 -15.26 -1.86 11.04
N ASN A 31 -15.12 -2.98 11.75
CA ASN A 31 -14.17 -4.04 11.38
C ASN A 31 -14.54 -4.71 10.06
N LEU A 32 -15.83 -4.98 9.84
CA LEU A 32 -16.30 -5.55 8.57
C LEU A 32 -16.10 -4.58 7.42
N TYR A 33 -16.38 -3.30 7.63
CA TYR A 33 -16.17 -2.27 6.62
C TYR A 33 -14.70 -2.14 6.25
N ARG A 34 -13.80 -2.10 7.26
CA ARG A 34 -12.35 -2.06 7.03
C ARG A 34 -11.85 -3.28 6.26
N LYS A 35 -12.32 -4.48 6.60
CA LYS A 35 -11.96 -5.70 5.87
C LYS A 35 -12.43 -5.67 4.43
N ARG A 36 -13.64 -5.22 4.17
CA ARG A 36 -14.16 -5.05 2.81
C ARG A 36 -13.36 -4.01 2.02
N GLN A 37 -13.05 -2.89 2.64
CA GLN A 37 -12.24 -1.84 2.01
C GLN A 37 -10.84 -2.33 1.67
N GLN A 38 -10.19 -3.06 2.59
CA GLN A 38 -8.87 -3.66 2.34
C GLN A 38 -8.92 -4.72 1.22
N ALA A 39 -9.93 -5.57 1.20
CA ALA A 39 -10.12 -6.55 0.14
C ALA A 39 -10.38 -5.89 -1.21
N SER A 40 -11.19 -4.84 -1.25
CA SER A 40 -11.44 -4.03 -2.44
C SER A 40 -10.16 -3.35 -2.94
N ALA A 41 -9.38 -2.75 -2.04
CA ALA A 41 -8.10 -2.12 -2.38
C ALA A 41 -7.07 -3.15 -2.90
N ALA A 42 -7.02 -4.35 -2.32
CA ALA A 42 -6.15 -5.42 -2.78
C ALA A 42 -6.55 -6.01 -4.14
N ALA A 43 -7.85 -5.97 -4.47
CA ALA A 43 -8.38 -6.43 -5.76
C ALA A 43 -8.23 -5.40 -6.90
N LEU A 44 -7.81 -4.17 -6.60
CA LEU A 44 -7.61 -3.14 -7.63
C LEU A 44 -6.45 -3.52 -8.55
N GLU A 45 -6.66 -3.28 -9.83
CA GLU A 45 -5.63 -3.47 -10.85
C GLU A 45 -4.41 -2.57 -10.57
N PRO A 46 -3.17 -3.09 -10.65
CA PRO A 46 -1.99 -2.29 -10.41
C PRO A 46 -1.85 -1.15 -11.44
N TRP A 47 -1.35 -0.02 -10.99
CA TRP A 47 -1.15 1.17 -11.84
C TRP A 47 -0.12 0.92 -12.95
N PHE A 48 0.95 0.22 -12.62
CA PHE A 48 1.99 -0.14 -13.57
C PHE A 48 1.97 -1.63 -13.90
N PRO A 49 2.41 -2.01 -15.11
CA PRO A 49 2.65 -3.40 -15.44
C PRO A 49 3.78 -3.99 -14.55
N PRO A 50 3.91 -5.33 -14.47
CA PRO A 50 4.97 -5.97 -13.70
C PRO A 50 6.35 -5.42 -14.05
N HIS A 51 7.20 -5.25 -13.04
CA HIS A 51 8.54 -4.70 -13.22
C HIS A 51 9.51 -5.76 -13.76
N ILE A 52 9.52 -5.93 -15.09
CA ILE A 52 10.30 -6.96 -15.79
C ILE A 52 11.79 -6.78 -15.52
N GLN A 53 12.29 -5.56 -15.55
CA GLN A 53 13.73 -5.27 -15.35
C GLN A 53 14.20 -5.65 -13.95
N ARG A 54 13.35 -5.41 -12.94
CA ARG A 54 13.62 -5.87 -11.57
C ARG A 54 13.70 -7.39 -11.50
N ASN A 55 12.75 -8.07 -12.11
CA ASN A 55 12.71 -9.54 -12.11
C ASN A 55 13.93 -10.14 -12.83
N ILE A 56 14.34 -9.58 -13.95
CA ILE A 56 15.55 -9.98 -14.67
C ILE A 56 16.79 -9.77 -13.79
N TYR A 57 16.92 -8.61 -13.16
CA TYR A 57 18.04 -8.33 -12.28
C TYR A 57 18.11 -9.30 -11.09
N LEU A 58 17.01 -9.55 -10.42
CA LEU A 58 16.95 -10.49 -9.29
C LEU A 58 17.25 -11.93 -9.73
N THR A 59 16.76 -12.34 -10.89
CA THR A 59 17.08 -13.67 -11.44
C THR A 59 18.57 -13.80 -11.73
N LEU A 60 19.20 -12.79 -12.32
CA LEU A 60 20.62 -12.77 -12.57
C LEU A 60 21.46 -12.76 -11.29
N LEU A 61 20.99 -12.03 -10.27
CA LEU A 61 21.66 -11.93 -8.98
C LEU A 61 21.67 -13.26 -8.21
N HIS A 62 20.57 -14.02 -8.27
CA HIS A 62 20.41 -15.29 -7.58
C HIS A 62 20.90 -16.51 -8.40
N GLN A 63 21.41 -16.29 -9.59
CA GLN A 63 21.95 -17.35 -10.41
C GLN A 63 23.39 -17.67 -9.98
N ASP A 64 23.58 -18.83 -9.32
CA ASP A 64 24.86 -19.25 -8.81
C ASP A 64 25.74 -19.92 -9.88
N GLU A 65 25.14 -20.61 -10.87
CA GLU A 65 25.84 -21.26 -11.97
C GLU A 65 25.13 -21.07 -13.32
N PRO A 66 25.82 -20.61 -14.36
CA PRO A 66 27.18 -20.08 -14.38
C PRO A 66 27.29 -18.70 -13.73
N LYS A 67 28.42 -18.41 -13.07
CA LYS A 67 28.68 -17.09 -12.50
C LYS A 67 28.58 -16.01 -13.57
N ILE A 68 27.68 -15.07 -13.37
CA ILE A 68 27.47 -13.97 -14.29
C ILE A 68 28.56 -12.90 -14.05
N PRO A 69 29.20 -12.38 -15.11
CA PRO A 69 30.20 -11.32 -14.96
C PRO A 69 29.58 -10.07 -14.31
N ASP A 70 30.35 -9.39 -13.45
CA ASP A 70 29.90 -8.18 -12.75
C ASP A 70 29.44 -7.06 -13.70
N ASN A 71 30.00 -7.00 -14.89
CA ASN A 71 29.60 -6.02 -15.91
C ASN A 71 28.15 -6.21 -16.34
N ILE A 72 27.69 -7.44 -16.47
CA ILE A 72 26.29 -7.76 -16.83
C ILE A 72 25.34 -7.40 -15.68
N LEU A 73 25.74 -7.70 -14.44
CA LEU A 73 24.98 -7.32 -13.26
C LEU A 73 24.87 -5.79 -13.11
N LYS A 74 25.96 -5.07 -13.34
CA LYS A 74 25.97 -3.61 -13.33
C LYS A 74 25.08 -3.02 -14.44
N ALA A 75 25.13 -3.59 -15.63
CA ALA A 75 24.26 -3.17 -16.74
C ALA A 75 22.78 -3.42 -16.45
N ALA A 76 22.43 -4.58 -15.87
CA ALA A 76 21.08 -4.92 -15.48
C ALA A 76 20.57 -3.98 -14.36
N LEU A 77 21.42 -3.63 -13.39
CA LEU A 77 21.10 -2.69 -12.34
C LEU A 77 20.84 -1.28 -12.87
N LEU A 78 21.68 -0.80 -13.78
CA LEU A 78 21.47 0.49 -14.44
C LEU A 78 20.15 0.53 -15.22
N ARG A 79 19.83 -0.55 -15.89
CA ARG A 79 18.57 -0.66 -16.64
C ARG A 79 17.36 -0.64 -15.70
N ARG A 80 17.46 -1.33 -14.57
CA ARG A 80 16.47 -1.27 -13.49
C ARG A 80 16.29 0.15 -12.97
N ALA A 81 17.39 0.84 -12.65
CA ALA A 81 17.37 2.21 -12.15
C ALA A 81 16.75 3.20 -13.16
N THR A 82 17.05 3.04 -14.43
CA THR A 82 16.47 3.87 -15.50
C THR A 82 14.96 3.70 -15.59
N GLU A 83 14.48 2.47 -15.49
CA GLU A 83 13.03 2.17 -15.49
C GLU A 83 12.34 2.79 -14.27
N ASP A 84 12.96 2.71 -13.10
CA ASP A 84 12.42 3.32 -11.89
C ASP A 84 12.34 4.83 -11.98
N ILE A 85 13.36 5.49 -12.53
CA ILE A 85 13.34 6.92 -12.77
C ILE A 85 12.22 7.30 -13.72
N HIS A 86 12.02 6.53 -14.79
CA HIS A 86 10.94 6.77 -15.74
C HIS A 86 9.56 6.67 -15.06
N ARG A 87 9.38 5.66 -14.22
CA ARG A 87 8.14 5.50 -13.43
C ARG A 87 7.91 6.63 -12.44
N ILE A 88 8.96 7.11 -11.78
CA ILE A 88 8.89 8.25 -10.86
C ILE A 88 8.44 9.52 -11.59
N VAL A 89 8.99 9.79 -12.77
CA VAL A 89 8.59 10.94 -13.58
C VAL A 89 7.12 10.84 -13.99
N GLN A 90 6.68 9.67 -14.42
CA GLN A 90 5.27 9.42 -14.75
C GLN A 90 4.35 9.65 -13.54
N ILE A 91 4.73 9.16 -12.36
CA ILE A 91 3.97 9.35 -11.12
C ILE A 91 3.88 10.81 -10.73
N ARG A 92 4.97 11.57 -10.81
CA ARG A 92 4.96 13.00 -10.49
C ARG A 92 4.03 13.78 -11.41
N ASN A 93 4.07 13.49 -12.70
CA ASN A 93 3.19 14.13 -13.68
C ASN A 93 1.72 13.74 -13.45
N ALA A 94 1.46 12.47 -13.16
CA ALA A 94 0.13 11.98 -12.84
C ALA A 94 -0.40 12.56 -11.53
N LYS A 95 0.46 12.77 -10.52
CA LYS A 95 0.08 13.33 -9.22
C LYS A 95 -0.52 14.71 -9.35
N GLN A 96 0.11 15.60 -10.13
CA GLN A 96 -0.38 16.94 -10.37
C GLN A 96 -1.75 16.92 -11.06
N ALA A 97 -1.89 16.10 -12.11
CA ALA A 97 -3.15 15.96 -12.83
C ALA A 97 -4.27 15.38 -11.95
N LEU A 98 -3.96 14.36 -11.14
CA LEU A 98 -4.92 13.73 -10.24
C LEU A 98 -5.35 14.65 -9.10
N GLN A 99 -4.46 15.46 -8.55
CA GLN A 99 -4.82 16.45 -7.52
C GLN A 99 -5.81 17.49 -8.04
N VAL A 100 -5.59 17.98 -9.25
CA VAL A 100 -6.51 18.92 -9.90
C VAL A 100 -7.86 18.29 -10.15
N LEU A 101 -7.90 17.05 -10.64
CA LEU A 101 -9.14 16.30 -10.87
C LEU A 101 -9.87 15.96 -9.57
N LEU A 102 -9.13 15.62 -8.52
CA LEU A 102 -9.69 15.33 -7.19
C LEU A 102 -10.36 16.57 -6.60
N GLN A 103 -9.74 17.75 -6.72
CA GLN A 103 -10.32 19.02 -6.29
C GLN A 103 -11.63 19.34 -7.03
N ARG A 104 -11.73 18.94 -8.30
CA ARG A 104 -12.93 19.08 -9.11
C ARG A 104 -13.98 17.99 -8.84
N GLY A 105 -13.68 17.00 -8.02
CA GLY A 105 -14.57 15.87 -7.73
C GLY A 105 -14.75 14.88 -8.89
N SER A 106 -13.89 14.94 -9.90
CA SER A 106 -13.99 14.11 -11.12
C SER A 106 -13.31 12.74 -10.99
N VAL A 107 -12.55 12.50 -9.91
CA VAL A 107 -11.79 11.26 -9.69
C VAL A 107 -12.43 10.44 -8.57
N GLY A 108 -12.66 9.16 -8.84
CA GLY A 108 -13.14 8.21 -7.84
C GLY A 108 -12.05 7.83 -6.82
N ASP A 109 -12.49 7.43 -5.62
CA ASP A 109 -11.61 6.97 -4.55
C ASP A 109 -10.74 5.78 -4.97
N ASP A 110 -11.26 4.90 -5.83
CA ASP A 110 -10.54 3.72 -6.33
C ASP A 110 -9.29 4.10 -7.12
N LEU A 111 -9.41 5.10 -7.99
CA LEU A 111 -8.28 5.59 -8.77
C LEU A 111 -7.22 6.25 -7.89
N TRP A 112 -7.65 7.01 -6.89
CA TRP A 112 -6.77 7.63 -5.93
C TRP A 112 -6.02 6.60 -5.08
N GLN A 113 -6.69 5.55 -4.62
CA GLN A 113 -6.07 4.46 -3.88
C GLN A 113 -5.04 3.70 -4.72
N ARG A 114 -5.36 3.41 -5.99
CA ARG A 114 -4.42 2.79 -6.94
C ARG A 114 -3.17 3.65 -7.11
N PHE A 115 -3.35 4.95 -7.22
CA PHE A 115 -2.24 5.89 -7.36
C PHE A 115 -1.35 5.94 -6.12
N GLN A 116 -1.92 6.04 -4.93
CA GLN A 116 -1.17 6.03 -3.67
C GLN A 116 -0.39 4.73 -3.48
N ARG A 117 -0.98 3.61 -3.85
CA ARG A 117 -0.30 2.31 -3.82
C ARG A 117 0.89 2.27 -4.77
N ALA A 118 0.72 2.76 -5.98
CA ALA A 118 1.79 2.84 -6.96
C ALA A 118 2.92 3.78 -6.50
N GLU A 119 2.60 4.91 -5.91
CA GLU A 119 3.58 5.85 -5.34
C GLU A 119 4.42 5.18 -4.26
N LYS A 120 3.77 4.46 -3.34
CA LYS A 120 4.44 3.73 -2.27
C LYS A 120 5.34 2.61 -2.81
N GLU A 121 4.87 1.82 -3.75
CA GLU A 121 5.65 0.75 -4.39
C GLU A 121 6.92 1.29 -5.06
N ILE A 122 6.81 2.43 -5.72
CA ILE A 122 7.97 3.08 -6.37
C ILE A 122 8.95 3.66 -5.36
N GLU A 123 8.49 4.23 -4.26
CA GLU A 123 9.37 4.70 -3.19
C GLU A 123 10.17 3.56 -2.56
N GLU A 124 9.53 2.43 -2.31
CA GLU A 124 10.19 1.22 -1.81
C GLU A 124 11.21 0.68 -2.82
N GLU A 125 10.84 0.61 -4.09
CA GLU A 125 11.72 0.16 -5.17
C GLU A 125 12.94 1.08 -5.33
N LEU A 126 12.74 2.39 -5.30
CA LEU A 126 13.82 3.37 -5.36
C LEU A 126 14.80 3.22 -4.20
N ARG A 127 14.29 2.99 -3.00
CA ARG A 127 15.12 2.76 -1.81
C ARG A 127 15.99 1.52 -1.99
N ASP A 128 15.41 0.44 -2.46
CA ASP A 128 16.13 -0.81 -2.73
C ASP A 128 17.22 -0.62 -3.79
N VAL A 129 16.90 0.08 -4.89
CA VAL A 129 17.86 0.38 -5.96
C VAL A 129 19.01 1.25 -5.46
N VAL A 130 18.73 2.26 -4.67
CA VAL A 130 19.78 3.14 -4.09
C VAL A 130 20.70 2.35 -3.18
N GLN A 131 20.18 1.46 -2.36
CA GLN A 131 20.97 0.58 -1.50
C GLN A 131 21.86 -0.39 -2.30
N GLU A 132 21.36 -0.90 -3.43
CA GLU A 132 22.11 -1.79 -4.32
C GLU A 132 23.20 -1.05 -5.13
N VAL A 133 22.92 0.17 -5.58
CA VAL A 133 23.85 0.96 -6.40
C VAL A 133 25.03 1.45 -5.55
N SER A 134 24.79 1.89 -4.32
CA SER A 134 25.80 2.49 -3.46
C SER A 134 27.04 1.60 -3.24
N PRO A 135 26.94 0.33 -2.85
CA PRO A 135 28.10 -0.53 -2.66
C PRO A 135 28.78 -0.95 -3.96
N ARG A 136 28.05 -1.00 -5.09
CA ARG A 136 28.59 -1.49 -6.37
C ARG A 136 29.29 -0.42 -7.20
N THR A 137 28.96 0.86 -6.97
CA THR A 137 29.63 1.96 -7.64
C THR A 137 30.93 2.39 -6.97
N CYS A 138 31.13 2.04 -5.70
CA CYS A 138 32.34 2.34 -4.93
C CYS A 138 33.45 1.28 -5.07
N SER A 139 33.21 0.20 -5.83
CA SER A 139 34.21 -0.85 -6.17
C SER A 139 34.69 -0.68 -7.60
#